data_42f4ec7e5063e2ee0077274bcac21b88
#
_entry.id   42f4ec7e5063e2ee0077274bcac21b88
#
_cell.length_a   1.000
_cell.length_b   1.000
_cell.length_c   1.000
_cell.angle_alpha   90.00
_cell.angle_beta   90.00
_cell.angle_gamma   90.00
#
_symmetry.space_group_name_H-M   'P 1'
#
loop_
_entity.id
_entity.type
_entity.pdbx_description
1 polymer ?
#
loop_
_entity_poly.entity_id
_entity_poly.type
_entity_poly.pdbx_seq_one_letter_code
_entity_poly.pdbx_strand_id
1 'polypeptide(L)'
;MDLACSAEHAFEMWTSRIAAWWPKDHRATSETHTEVVLEPRQGGRLFERTPSGAEVDWGEITVWDPPHRLGYLWHIRRDRSDATEVEIRFIPVAPGAARLEIVHSGWERLGAAGSDWRDRNLGGWNGVLPSFVAAAEQPH
;
A
#
# COMPACT_ATOMS: atom_id res chain seq x y z
N MET A 1 -8.20 -7.68 -9.72
CA MET A 1 -9.07 -8.23 -8.66
C MET A 1 -10.33 -7.36 -8.60
N ASP A 2 -11.47 -7.99 -8.40
CA ASP A 2 -12.75 -7.28 -8.37
C ASP A 2 -13.16 -6.97 -6.93
N LEU A 3 -13.74 -5.77 -6.72
CA LEU A 3 -14.19 -5.29 -5.42
C LEU A 3 -15.67 -4.96 -5.46
N ALA A 4 -16.40 -5.32 -4.41
CA ALA A 4 -17.81 -5.00 -4.24
C ALA A 4 -17.98 -3.62 -3.53
N CYS A 5 -17.30 -2.61 -4.03
CA CYS A 5 -17.38 -1.23 -3.56
C CYS A 5 -17.00 -0.28 -4.68
N SER A 6 -17.33 1.02 -4.53
CA SER A 6 -16.96 2.03 -5.52
C SER A 6 -15.45 2.25 -5.58
N ALA A 7 -14.97 2.78 -6.71
CA ALA A 7 -13.56 3.15 -6.86
C ALA A 7 -13.17 4.24 -5.84
N GLU A 8 -14.04 5.21 -5.60
CA GLU A 8 -13.81 6.27 -4.61
C GLU A 8 -13.64 5.71 -3.21
N HIS A 9 -14.47 4.77 -2.81
CA HIS A 9 -14.38 4.14 -1.51
C HIS A 9 -13.10 3.29 -1.38
N ALA A 10 -12.78 2.52 -2.42
CA ALA A 10 -11.55 1.71 -2.44
C ALA A 10 -10.30 2.60 -2.32
N PHE A 11 -10.26 3.71 -3.04
CA PHE A 11 -9.17 4.67 -2.97
C PHE A 11 -9.04 5.26 -1.56
N GLU A 12 -10.14 5.68 -0.96
CA GLU A 12 -10.16 6.23 0.39
C GLU A 12 -9.65 5.22 1.42
N MET A 13 -10.07 3.97 1.33
CA MET A 13 -9.63 2.92 2.23
C MET A 13 -8.13 2.67 2.11
N TRP A 14 -7.58 2.68 0.90
CA TRP A 14 -6.15 2.47 0.71
C TRP A 14 -5.32 3.67 1.18
N THR A 15 -5.84 4.86 1.11
CA THR A 15 -5.10 6.09 1.44
C THR A 15 -5.41 6.59 2.85
N SER A 16 -6.51 7.30 3.03
CA SER A 16 -6.83 7.96 4.31
C SER A 16 -7.10 6.98 5.44
N ARG A 17 -7.54 5.76 5.14
CA ARG A 17 -7.92 4.75 6.13
C ARG A 17 -6.99 3.54 6.15
N ILE A 18 -5.79 3.68 5.63
CA ILE A 18 -4.85 2.55 5.54
C ILE A 18 -4.54 1.95 6.92
N ALA A 19 -4.50 2.76 7.98
CA ALA A 19 -4.24 2.29 9.33
C ALA A 19 -5.30 1.33 9.86
N ALA A 20 -6.53 1.40 9.33
CA ALA A 20 -7.64 0.58 9.82
C ALA A 20 -7.52 -0.90 9.40
N TRP A 21 -6.82 -1.19 8.32
CA TRP A 21 -6.80 -2.56 7.77
C TRP A 21 -5.39 -3.14 7.52
N TRP A 22 -4.33 -2.32 7.53
CA TRP A 22 -2.99 -2.85 7.25
C TRP A 22 -2.60 -3.90 8.29
N PRO A 23 -2.24 -5.14 7.88
CA PRO A 23 -1.95 -6.21 8.82
C PRO A 23 -0.79 -5.90 9.74
N LYS A 24 -0.92 -6.28 11.01
CA LYS A 24 0.11 -6.01 12.02
C LYS A 24 1.42 -6.76 11.75
N ASP A 25 1.35 -7.94 11.17
CA ASP A 25 2.51 -8.77 10.85
C ASP A 25 3.23 -8.32 9.57
N HIS A 26 2.70 -7.32 8.85
CA HIS A 26 3.32 -6.74 7.66
C HIS A 26 3.88 -5.34 7.91
N ARG A 27 4.21 -5.02 9.16
CA ARG A 27 4.80 -3.73 9.54
C ARG A 27 6.31 -3.84 9.70
N ALA A 28 7.00 -2.68 9.68
CA ALA A 28 8.45 -2.62 9.75
C ALA A 28 8.97 -2.83 11.17
N THR A 29 8.17 -2.49 12.19
CA THR A 29 8.58 -2.62 13.59
C THR A 29 7.84 -3.75 14.28
N SER A 30 8.43 -4.25 15.39
CA SER A 30 7.77 -5.25 16.24
C SER A 30 6.97 -4.63 17.38
N GLU A 31 6.93 -3.29 17.47
CA GLU A 31 6.17 -2.61 18.52
C GLU A 31 4.67 -2.80 18.30
N THR A 32 3.92 -2.87 19.40
CA THR A 32 2.47 -2.93 19.37
C THR A 32 1.88 -1.52 19.25
N HIS A 33 0.66 -1.41 18.73
CA HIS A 33 -0.07 -0.15 18.60
C HIS A 33 0.62 0.87 17.69
N THR A 34 1.34 0.41 16.67
CA THR A 34 1.88 1.31 15.65
C THR A 34 0.79 1.76 14.69
N GLU A 35 0.97 2.95 14.11
CA GLU A 35 0.04 3.53 13.17
C GLU A 35 0.68 3.64 11.79
N VAL A 36 0.02 3.14 10.76
CA VAL A 36 0.44 3.31 9.37
C VAL A 36 -0.17 4.61 8.86
N VAL A 37 0.66 5.51 8.34
CA VAL A 37 0.23 6.82 7.86
C VAL A 37 0.61 6.99 6.39
N LEU A 38 -0.36 7.39 5.58
CA LEU A 38 -0.14 7.76 4.19
C LEU A 38 -0.54 9.24 4.05
N GLU A 39 0.42 10.10 3.75
CA GLU A 39 0.16 11.52 3.53
C GLU A 39 -0.51 11.70 2.17
N PRO A 40 -1.72 12.30 2.11
CA PRO A 40 -2.55 12.27 0.91
C PRO A 40 -2.17 13.36 -0.10
N ARG A 41 -0.99 13.25 -0.69
CA ARG A 41 -0.51 14.19 -1.71
C ARG A 41 0.70 13.63 -2.44
N GLN A 42 0.98 14.13 -3.63
CA GLN A 42 2.23 13.84 -4.33
C GLN A 42 3.41 14.38 -3.51
N GLY A 43 4.45 13.56 -3.38
CA GLY A 43 5.58 13.86 -2.51
C GLY A 43 5.34 13.54 -1.04
N GLY A 44 4.13 13.11 -0.67
CA GLY A 44 3.80 12.69 0.69
C GLY A 44 4.54 11.42 1.08
N ARG A 45 4.62 11.17 2.40
CA ARG A 45 5.29 10.00 2.95
C ARG A 45 4.29 8.89 3.23
N LEU A 46 4.76 7.65 3.08
CA LEU A 46 4.11 6.47 3.62
C LEU A 46 5.04 5.94 4.71
N PHE A 47 4.56 5.91 5.96
CA PHE A 47 5.41 5.57 7.09
C PHE A 47 4.63 4.92 8.22
N GLU A 48 5.37 4.36 9.16
CA GLU A 48 4.82 3.76 10.38
C GLU A 48 5.27 4.61 11.57
N ARG A 49 4.32 4.99 12.44
CA ARG A 49 4.59 5.75 13.67
C ARG A 49 4.42 4.84 14.88
N THR A 50 5.43 4.79 15.73
CA THR A 50 5.38 4.00 16.96
C THR A 50 4.80 4.82 18.12
N PRO A 51 4.32 4.18 19.21
CA PRO A 51 3.84 4.90 20.40
C PRO A 51 4.89 5.80 21.04
N SER A 52 6.18 5.49 20.86
CA SER A 52 7.27 6.32 21.35
C SER A 52 7.51 7.57 20.51
N GLY A 53 6.82 7.72 19.37
CA GLY A 53 6.96 8.86 18.46
C GLY A 53 7.98 8.65 17.35
N ALA A 54 8.65 7.50 17.27
CA ALA A 54 9.55 7.19 16.19
C ALA A 54 8.78 6.96 14.88
N GLU A 55 9.36 7.36 13.75
CA GLU A 55 8.77 7.18 12.43
C GLU A 55 9.69 6.37 11.55
N VAL A 56 9.15 5.36 10.88
CA VAL A 56 9.90 4.49 9.97
C VAL A 56 9.31 4.62 8.58
N ASP A 57 10.08 5.17 7.64
CA ASP A 57 9.62 5.39 6.27
C ASP A 57 9.46 4.07 5.52
N TRP A 58 8.35 3.93 4.82
CA TRP A 58 8.05 2.81 3.93
C TRP A 58 8.15 3.20 2.47
N GLY A 59 7.85 4.47 2.15
CA GLY A 59 7.85 4.95 0.78
C GLY A 59 7.45 6.42 0.65
N GLU A 60 7.31 6.84 -0.60
CA GLU A 60 6.94 8.20 -0.96
C GLU A 60 5.93 8.17 -2.09
N ILE A 61 4.91 9.02 -2.01
CA ILE A 61 3.84 9.08 -3.02
C ILE A 61 4.39 9.75 -4.28
N THR A 62 4.40 9.02 -5.38
CA THR A 62 4.87 9.51 -6.68
C THR A 62 3.74 9.91 -7.61
N VAL A 63 2.56 9.26 -7.49
CA VAL A 63 1.37 9.57 -8.27
C VAL A 63 0.19 9.72 -7.32
N TRP A 64 -0.47 10.88 -7.39
CA TRP A 64 -1.67 11.16 -6.61
C TRP A 64 -2.77 11.63 -7.55
N ASP A 65 -3.63 10.71 -7.96
CA ASP A 65 -4.72 10.98 -8.93
C ASP A 65 -6.03 10.35 -8.44
N PRO A 66 -6.64 10.94 -7.38
CA PRO A 66 -7.88 10.39 -6.83
C PRO A 66 -9.06 10.55 -7.79
N PRO A 67 -9.97 9.60 -7.82
CA PRO A 67 -9.96 8.31 -7.11
C PRO A 67 -9.42 7.16 -7.98
N HIS A 68 -8.66 7.46 -9.02
CA HIS A 68 -8.35 6.50 -10.07
C HIS A 68 -6.99 5.82 -9.89
N ARG A 69 -5.98 6.56 -9.42
CA ARG A 69 -4.60 6.07 -9.46
C ARG A 69 -3.79 6.54 -8.27
N LEU A 70 -3.02 5.60 -7.70
CA LEU A 70 -2.05 5.86 -6.62
C LEU A 70 -0.73 5.21 -7.02
N GLY A 71 0.36 5.96 -6.93
CA GLY A 71 1.69 5.41 -7.13
C GLY A 71 2.61 5.81 -5.99
N TYR A 72 3.50 4.90 -5.59
CA TYR A 72 4.49 5.21 -4.57
C TYR A 72 5.74 4.36 -4.71
N LEU A 73 6.85 4.90 -4.22
CA LEU A 73 8.07 4.14 -3.99
C LEU A 73 7.86 3.25 -2.78
N TRP A 74 8.47 2.05 -2.80
CA TRP A 74 8.27 1.06 -1.75
C TRP A 74 9.61 0.51 -1.29
N HIS A 75 9.93 0.71 -0.02
CA HIS A 75 11.19 0.25 0.55
C HIS A 75 11.04 -0.21 2.01
N ILE A 76 9.90 -0.76 2.37
CA ILE A 76 9.67 -1.27 3.73
C ILE A 76 10.80 -2.23 4.13
N ARG A 77 11.40 -1.99 5.31
CA ARG A 77 12.54 -2.75 5.83
C ARG A 77 13.79 -2.69 4.95
N ARG A 78 13.90 -1.67 4.09
CA ARG A 78 15.03 -1.45 3.19
C ARG A 78 15.37 0.03 3.13
N ASP A 79 16.54 0.35 2.57
CA ASP A 79 16.91 1.74 2.31
C ASP A 79 16.13 2.30 1.12
N ARG A 80 15.94 3.61 1.11
CA ARG A 80 15.28 4.29 0.01
C ARG A 80 15.97 4.05 -1.34
N SER A 81 17.30 3.88 -1.35
CA SER A 81 18.06 3.57 -2.56
C SER A 81 17.66 2.26 -3.19
N ASP A 82 17.04 1.35 -2.43
CA ASP A 82 16.56 0.06 -2.89
C ASP A 82 15.06 0.06 -3.19
N ALA A 83 14.44 1.24 -3.31
CA ALA A 83 13.01 1.35 -3.51
C ALA A 83 12.58 0.74 -4.83
N THR A 84 11.48 0.01 -4.78
CA THR A 84 10.73 -0.45 -5.94
C THR A 84 9.54 0.48 -6.15
N GLU A 85 8.77 0.29 -7.23
CA GLU A 85 7.63 1.14 -7.54
C GLU A 85 6.34 0.34 -7.50
N VAL A 86 5.32 0.91 -6.85
CA VAL A 86 3.97 0.35 -6.82
C VAL A 86 3.03 1.33 -7.49
N GLU A 87 2.22 0.85 -8.43
CA GLU A 87 1.11 1.62 -9.00
C GLU A 87 -0.17 0.83 -8.80
N ILE A 88 -1.19 1.50 -8.28
CA ILE A 88 -2.49 0.91 -8.02
C ILE A 88 -3.54 1.69 -8.80
N ARG A 89 -4.31 0.99 -9.61
CA ARG A 89 -5.42 1.56 -10.36
C ARG A 89 -6.74 1.07 -9.78
N PHE A 90 -7.63 2.02 -9.56
CA PHE A 90 -8.98 1.79 -9.03
C PHE A 90 -9.97 2.08 -10.16
N ILE A 91 -10.41 1.05 -10.85
CA ILE A 91 -11.18 1.18 -12.11
C ILE A 91 -12.65 0.97 -11.82
N PRO A 92 -13.50 2.00 -11.99
CA PRO A 92 -14.95 1.80 -11.82
C PRO A 92 -15.48 0.90 -12.94
N VAL A 93 -16.19 -0.17 -12.57
CA VAL A 93 -16.81 -1.09 -13.52
C VAL A 93 -18.33 -1.01 -13.48
N ALA A 94 -18.90 -0.56 -12.36
CA ALA A 94 -20.32 -0.32 -12.16
C ALA A 94 -20.50 0.54 -10.91
N PRO A 95 -21.68 1.15 -10.67
CA PRO A 95 -21.98 1.76 -9.38
C PRO A 95 -21.82 0.71 -8.27
N GLY A 96 -20.97 0.98 -7.28
CA GLY A 96 -20.73 0.04 -6.21
C GLY A 96 -19.82 -1.13 -6.56
N ALA A 97 -19.13 -1.10 -7.70
CA ALA A 97 -18.16 -2.14 -8.09
C ALA A 97 -16.94 -1.52 -8.75
N ALA A 98 -15.77 -2.04 -8.44
CA ALA A 98 -14.50 -1.56 -8.97
C ALA A 98 -13.57 -2.73 -9.25
N ARG A 99 -12.58 -2.48 -10.10
CA ARG A 99 -11.46 -3.40 -10.33
C ARG A 99 -10.19 -2.77 -9.79
N LEU A 100 -9.44 -3.55 -9.03
CA LEU A 100 -8.13 -3.16 -8.51
C LEU A 100 -7.04 -3.80 -9.36
N GLU A 101 -6.14 -2.97 -9.90
CA GLU A 101 -4.95 -3.46 -10.60
C GLU A 101 -3.72 -2.93 -9.89
N ILE A 102 -2.79 -3.83 -9.57
CA ILE A 102 -1.53 -3.49 -8.89
C ILE A 102 -0.37 -3.90 -9.78
N VAL A 103 0.52 -2.95 -10.06
CA VAL A 103 1.78 -3.21 -10.75
C VAL A 103 2.90 -2.84 -9.80
N HIS A 104 3.73 -3.83 -9.47
CA HIS A 104 4.91 -3.63 -8.62
C HIS A 104 6.13 -3.92 -9.48
N SER A 105 6.98 -2.93 -9.68
CA SER A 105 8.10 -2.98 -10.62
C SER A 105 9.37 -2.40 -10.00
N GLY A 106 10.47 -2.41 -10.75
CA GLY A 106 11.74 -1.85 -10.28
C GLY A 106 12.63 -2.86 -9.57
N TRP A 107 12.31 -4.15 -9.64
CA TRP A 107 13.07 -5.21 -8.97
C TRP A 107 14.52 -5.29 -9.47
N GLU A 108 14.76 -4.91 -10.71
CA GLU A 108 16.08 -4.89 -11.31
C GLU A 108 17.06 -3.96 -10.59
N ARG A 109 16.56 -2.97 -9.85
CA ARG A 109 17.38 -2.06 -9.05
C ARG A 109 18.06 -2.77 -7.88
N LEU A 110 17.54 -3.94 -7.49
CA LEU A 110 18.10 -4.74 -6.40
C LEU A 110 19.16 -5.74 -6.87
N GLY A 111 19.48 -5.74 -8.16
CA GLY A 111 20.48 -6.61 -8.72
C GLY A 111 20.15 -8.08 -8.53
N ALA A 112 21.13 -8.87 -8.10
CA ALA A 112 20.94 -10.32 -7.91
C ALA A 112 19.90 -10.68 -6.85
N ALA A 113 19.62 -9.77 -5.89
CA ALA A 113 18.62 -10.00 -4.86
C ALA A 113 17.18 -9.68 -5.32
N GLY A 114 17.02 -9.13 -6.54
CA GLY A 114 15.73 -8.65 -7.01
C GLY A 114 14.65 -9.73 -7.09
N SER A 115 14.97 -10.93 -7.57
CA SER A 115 14.00 -12.02 -7.68
C SER A 115 13.53 -12.50 -6.31
N ASP A 116 14.42 -12.59 -5.32
CA ASP A 116 14.06 -12.99 -3.96
C ASP A 116 13.15 -11.96 -3.31
N TRP A 117 13.45 -10.67 -3.46
CA TRP A 117 12.60 -9.60 -2.93
C TRP A 117 11.24 -9.58 -3.61
N ARG A 118 11.20 -9.81 -4.93
CA ARG A 118 9.94 -9.91 -5.67
C ARG A 118 9.08 -11.04 -5.13
N ASP A 119 9.65 -12.21 -4.92
CA ASP A 119 8.91 -13.37 -4.41
C ASP A 119 8.39 -13.12 -3.00
N ARG A 120 9.19 -12.49 -2.13
CA ARG A 120 8.76 -12.11 -0.78
C ARG A 120 7.60 -11.12 -0.81
N ASN A 121 7.64 -10.14 -1.72
CA ASN A 121 6.57 -9.14 -1.82
C ASN A 121 5.30 -9.73 -2.43
N LEU A 122 5.41 -10.67 -3.37
CA LEU A 122 4.24 -11.41 -3.85
C LEU A 122 3.56 -12.15 -2.70
N GLY A 123 4.33 -12.81 -1.84
CA GLY A 123 3.81 -13.44 -0.63
C GLY A 123 3.21 -12.40 0.32
N GLY A 124 3.86 -11.23 0.45
CA GLY A 124 3.34 -10.12 1.25
C GLY A 124 2.00 -9.60 0.73
N TRP A 125 1.87 -9.40 -0.59
CA TRP A 125 0.60 -9.00 -1.18
C TRP A 125 -0.51 -10.01 -0.90
N ASN A 126 -0.21 -11.30 -0.93
CA ASN A 126 -1.18 -12.34 -0.60
C ASN A 126 -1.66 -12.27 0.85
N GLY A 127 -0.88 -11.69 1.76
CA GLY A 127 -1.29 -11.42 3.13
C GLY A 127 -2.02 -10.09 3.31
N VAL A 128 -1.62 -9.08 2.54
CA VAL A 128 -2.15 -7.72 2.66
C VAL A 128 -3.51 -7.58 1.96
N LEU A 129 -3.65 -8.09 0.74
CA LEU A 129 -4.84 -7.89 -0.08
C LEU A 129 -6.13 -8.44 0.53
N PRO A 130 -6.17 -9.63 1.15
CA PRO A 130 -7.40 -10.08 1.80
C PRO A 130 -7.87 -9.15 2.91
N SER A 131 -6.95 -8.54 3.65
CA SER A 131 -7.27 -7.58 4.71
C SER A 131 -7.88 -6.30 4.10
N PHE A 132 -7.33 -5.82 2.99
CA PHE A 132 -7.87 -4.68 2.27
C PHE A 132 -9.28 -4.97 1.74
N VAL A 133 -9.47 -6.11 1.08
CA VAL A 133 -10.75 -6.50 0.51
C VAL A 133 -11.82 -6.57 1.60
N ALA A 134 -11.51 -7.19 2.73
CA ALA A 134 -12.45 -7.28 3.85
C ALA A 134 -12.85 -5.90 4.35
N ALA A 135 -11.89 -4.97 4.49
CA ALA A 135 -12.18 -3.60 4.94
C ALA A 135 -12.98 -2.82 3.90
N ALA A 136 -12.61 -2.90 2.62
CA ALA A 136 -13.23 -2.14 1.54
C ALA A 136 -14.67 -2.59 1.28
N GLU A 137 -14.97 -3.86 1.47
CA GLU A 137 -16.31 -4.43 1.22
C GLU A 137 -17.22 -4.42 2.44
N GLN A 138 -16.74 -3.93 3.59
CA GLN A 138 -17.59 -3.79 4.76
C GLN A 138 -18.64 -2.70 4.53
N PRO A 139 -19.89 -2.91 5.00
CA PRO A 139 -20.91 -1.86 4.98
C PRO A 139 -20.49 -0.68 5.86
N HIS A 140 -20.85 0.50 5.44
CA HIS A 140 -20.57 1.73 6.17
C HIS A 140 -21.60 1.97 7.27
#